data_0816efbc817a321273bd75e8c7257244
#
_entry.id   0816efbc817a321273bd75e8c7257244
#
_cell.length_a   1.000
_cell.length_b   1.000
_cell.length_c   1.000
_cell.angle_alpha   90.00
_cell.angle_beta   90.00
_cell.angle_gamma   90.00
#
_symmetry.space_group_name_H-M   'P 1'
#
loop_
_entity.id
_entity.type
_entity.pdbx_description
1 polymer ?
#
loop_
_entity_poly.entity_id
_entity_poly.type
_entity_poly.pdbx_seq_one_letter_code
_entity_poly.pdbx_strand_id
1 'polypeptide(L)'
;MSDAPRADIYDLAVIGGGVNGCGIARDAAGRGARVLLLEQGDLASGTSSASTKLIHGGLRYLEHREFALVRESLAERERLWAIAPHIIHPMRFVLPWTKGLRPRWMLRLGLFLYDHIGGRRALPATQAIDLRRHPAGVALKARFGPGYCYSDGWVDDARLVVLNARDAADRGVDVRTRTTVIRLARADGHWRIVTRSKRGEETVHARAAVNATGPAVLDLLHRAERPTDRHMRLVRGSHIVVPRLFDHGFAYFFQLPDGRIFFAIPYERDFTLIGTTDRDHDGGLDHVAASAEEIAYLCEGANRYFARSIAPADVVWSYAGVRPLVDDGSARPEAATRGYRLELDGGAGAPALLSVFGGKITTYRHLAAEAVNLLKPHLPMLQGGDWTAHAPLPGGDFPMTGLADLTAGLARDYPFLASATVDRIARAYGTQARVWLGAARNASALGLDFGHGFTEAEAAHMVTREWAQTSEDMLWRRSKLGLRLDRAQVDRLERWLEERL
;
A
#
# COMPACT_ATOMS: atom_id res chain seq x y z
N MET A 1 25.47 -6.69 44.46
CA MET A 1 25.16 -6.33 43.08
C MET A 1 23.93 -7.13 42.72
N SER A 2 22.75 -6.48 42.70
CA SER A 2 21.48 -7.15 42.41
C SER A 2 21.43 -7.39 40.91
N ASP A 3 21.35 -8.66 40.53
CA ASP A 3 20.96 -9.08 39.17
C ASP A 3 19.51 -8.65 38.95
N ALA A 4 19.29 -7.41 38.49
CA ALA A 4 18.03 -7.05 37.87
C ALA A 4 17.88 -7.94 36.63
N PRO A 5 16.69 -8.55 36.40
CA PRO A 5 16.49 -9.36 35.20
C PRO A 5 16.87 -8.54 33.99
N ARG A 6 17.79 -9.04 33.16
CA ARG A 6 18.16 -8.40 31.88
C ARG A 6 16.87 -8.14 31.14
N ALA A 7 16.50 -6.88 31.03
CA ALA A 7 15.36 -6.48 30.19
C ALA A 7 15.50 -7.17 28.82
N ASP A 8 14.44 -7.79 28.37
CA ASP A 8 14.40 -8.51 27.10
C ASP A 8 14.71 -7.53 25.94
N ILE A 9 15.99 -7.52 25.50
CA ILE A 9 16.47 -6.61 24.46
C ILE A 9 16.11 -7.18 23.08
N TYR A 10 15.34 -6.44 22.29
CA TYR A 10 15.12 -6.76 20.87
C TYR A 10 16.42 -6.54 20.08
N ASP A 11 16.62 -7.30 19.01
CA ASP A 11 17.72 -7.03 18.09
C ASP A 11 17.42 -5.78 17.27
N LEU A 12 16.16 -5.63 16.83
CA LEU A 12 15.73 -4.52 15.99
C LEU A 12 14.37 -3.99 16.46
N ALA A 13 14.27 -2.68 16.66
CA ALA A 13 12.99 -1.98 16.76
C ALA A 13 12.69 -1.23 15.46
N VAL A 14 11.57 -1.53 14.83
CA VAL A 14 11.08 -0.84 13.62
C VAL A 14 9.94 0.09 14.03
N ILE A 15 10.05 1.38 13.73
CA ILE A 15 9.09 2.41 14.10
C ILE A 15 8.37 2.88 12.84
N GLY A 16 7.05 2.60 12.77
CA GLY A 16 6.16 2.88 11.65
C GLY A 16 5.59 1.62 10.99
N GLY A 17 4.28 1.42 11.09
CA GLY A 17 3.50 0.30 10.54
C GLY A 17 3.01 0.51 9.11
N GLY A 18 3.72 1.31 8.33
CA GLY A 18 3.52 1.45 6.89
C GLY A 18 4.20 0.32 6.08
N VAL A 19 4.10 0.38 4.75
CA VAL A 19 4.62 -0.67 3.86
C VAL A 19 6.12 -0.91 4.02
N ASN A 20 6.92 0.16 4.22
CA ASN A 20 8.37 0.03 4.41
C ASN A 20 8.69 -0.61 5.76
N GLY A 21 8.09 -0.15 6.86
CA GLY A 21 8.34 -0.70 8.18
C GLY A 21 7.91 -2.17 8.31
N CYS A 22 6.72 -2.52 7.82
CA CYS A 22 6.25 -3.91 7.81
C CYS A 22 7.14 -4.81 6.93
N GLY A 23 7.60 -4.30 5.78
CA GLY A 23 8.54 -5.01 4.91
C GLY A 23 9.89 -5.26 5.56
N ILE A 24 10.46 -4.25 6.24
CA ILE A 24 11.74 -4.35 6.96
C ILE A 24 11.62 -5.32 8.15
N ALA A 25 10.53 -5.21 8.93
CA ALA A 25 10.29 -6.12 10.05
C ALA A 25 10.16 -7.58 9.60
N ARG A 26 9.43 -7.83 8.49
CA ARG A 26 9.31 -9.14 7.86
C ARG A 26 10.66 -9.69 7.41
N ASP A 27 11.44 -8.88 6.69
CA ASP A 27 12.73 -9.34 6.15
C ASP A 27 13.74 -9.63 7.27
N ALA A 28 13.84 -8.75 8.25
CA ALA A 28 14.76 -8.93 9.39
C ALA A 28 14.42 -10.18 10.24
N ALA A 29 13.12 -10.41 10.51
CA ALA A 29 12.69 -11.60 11.25
C ALA A 29 13.00 -12.90 10.48
N GLY A 30 12.77 -12.93 9.17
CA GLY A 30 13.11 -14.10 8.35
C GLY A 30 14.61 -14.36 8.24
N ARG A 31 15.45 -13.39 8.60
CA ARG A 31 16.92 -13.54 8.70
C ARG A 31 17.39 -13.79 10.13
N GLY A 32 16.49 -14.02 11.09
CA GLY A 32 16.81 -14.47 12.44
C GLY A 32 16.85 -13.40 13.52
N ALA A 33 16.52 -12.14 13.22
CA ALA A 33 16.45 -11.09 14.24
C ALA A 33 15.16 -11.19 15.06
N ARG A 34 15.27 -10.93 16.39
CA ARG A 34 14.14 -10.67 17.27
C ARG A 34 13.68 -9.22 17.08
N VAL A 35 12.53 -9.03 16.45
CA VAL A 35 12.05 -7.72 15.98
C VAL A 35 10.85 -7.26 16.78
N LEU A 36 10.81 -5.95 17.10
CA LEU A 36 9.65 -5.21 17.59
C LEU A 36 9.19 -4.22 16.51
N LEU A 37 7.92 -4.26 16.14
CA LEU A 37 7.29 -3.29 15.23
C LEU A 37 6.33 -2.41 16.03
N LEU A 38 6.55 -1.10 16.00
CA LEU A 38 5.77 -0.09 16.71
C LEU A 38 5.02 0.80 15.72
N GLU A 39 3.70 0.89 15.86
CA GLU A 39 2.83 1.76 15.04
C GLU A 39 1.90 2.58 15.97
N GLN A 40 1.91 3.91 15.79
CA GLN A 40 1.12 4.82 16.64
C GLN A 40 -0.39 4.71 16.42
N GLY A 41 -0.81 4.35 15.20
CA GLY A 41 -2.20 4.14 14.82
C GLY A 41 -2.48 2.67 14.49
N ASP A 42 -3.31 2.47 13.46
CA ASP A 42 -3.50 1.18 12.84
C ASP A 42 -2.47 0.95 11.73
N LEU A 43 -2.23 -0.32 11.38
CA LEU A 43 -1.40 -0.67 10.22
C LEU A 43 -1.93 0.00 8.95
N ALA A 44 -1.03 0.58 8.15
CA ALA A 44 -1.35 1.32 6.94
C ALA A 44 -2.20 2.58 7.14
N SER A 45 -2.39 3.10 8.35
CA SER A 45 -3.25 4.27 8.60
C SER A 45 -2.77 5.57 7.94
N GLY A 46 -1.49 5.66 7.55
CA GLY A 46 -0.92 6.81 6.84
C GLY A 46 -0.95 6.65 5.32
N THR A 47 0.14 7.05 4.67
CA THR A 47 0.31 7.09 3.19
C THR A 47 0.09 5.74 2.52
N SER A 48 0.34 4.62 3.22
CA SER A 48 0.36 3.28 2.63
C SER A 48 -1.02 2.76 2.22
N SER A 49 -2.14 3.27 2.74
CA SER A 49 -3.50 2.94 2.28
C SER A 49 -4.10 4.00 1.35
N ALA A 50 -3.41 5.13 1.18
CA ALA A 50 -3.87 6.27 0.40
C ALA A 50 -3.18 6.41 -0.97
N SER A 51 -2.67 5.29 -1.51
CA SER A 51 -2.04 5.24 -2.84
C SER A 51 -3.07 5.20 -3.97
N THR A 52 -2.60 5.31 -5.21
CA THR A 52 -3.43 5.05 -6.41
C THR A 52 -3.71 3.55 -6.62
N LYS A 53 -3.25 2.69 -5.70
CA LYS A 53 -3.39 1.23 -5.71
C LYS A 53 -2.78 0.55 -6.93
N LEU A 54 -1.61 1.06 -7.33
CA LEU A 54 -0.86 0.57 -8.48
C LEU A 54 0.52 0.05 -8.08
N ILE A 55 0.85 -1.12 -8.61
CA ILE A 55 2.22 -1.65 -8.68
C ILE A 55 2.68 -1.44 -10.12
N HIS A 56 3.49 -0.41 -10.34
CA HIS A 56 3.79 0.06 -11.68
C HIS A 56 5.23 0.58 -11.82
N GLY A 57 5.76 0.52 -13.04
CA GLY A 57 7.09 1.04 -13.34
C GLY A 57 7.20 2.56 -13.32
N GLY A 58 6.06 3.26 -13.50
CA GLY A 58 6.04 4.70 -13.60
C GLY A 58 6.49 5.20 -14.97
N LEU A 59 5.63 5.02 -15.98
CA LEU A 59 5.92 5.41 -17.37
C LEU A 59 6.46 6.84 -17.50
N ARG A 60 5.99 7.77 -16.64
CA ARG A 60 6.41 9.16 -16.62
C ARG A 60 7.89 9.34 -16.20
N TYR A 61 8.45 8.43 -15.41
CA TYR A 61 9.85 8.55 -14.97
C TYR A 61 10.85 8.38 -16.11
N LEU A 62 10.45 7.74 -17.22
CA LEU A 62 11.26 7.70 -18.45
C LEU A 62 11.53 9.10 -19.01
N GLU A 63 10.62 10.05 -18.81
CA GLU A 63 10.77 11.44 -19.23
C GLU A 63 11.84 12.17 -18.42
N HIS A 64 12.00 11.79 -17.15
CA HIS A 64 13.02 12.31 -16.24
C HIS A 64 14.32 11.50 -16.30
N ARG A 65 14.45 10.54 -17.26
CA ARG A 65 15.62 9.68 -17.44
C ARG A 65 15.94 8.78 -16.23
N GLU A 66 14.96 8.51 -15.36
CA GLU A 66 15.10 7.63 -14.20
C GLU A 66 14.98 6.13 -14.61
N PHE A 67 15.80 5.69 -15.58
CA PHE A 67 15.74 4.35 -16.15
C PHE A 67 15.99 3.24 -15.12
N ALA A 68 16.90 3.49 -14.17
CA ALA A 68 17.19 2.53 -13.10
C ALA A 68 15.96 2.28 -12.22
N LEU A 69 15.28 3.36 -11.81
CA LEU A 69 14.06 3.29 -11.00
C LEU A 69 12.91 2.59 -11.73
N VAL A 70 12.77 2.83 -13.05
CA VAL A 70 11.77 2.14 -13.88
C VAL A 70 12.07 0.65 -13.96
N ARG A 71 13.34 0.29 -14.21
CA ARG A 71 13.79 -1.12 -14.29
C ARG A 71 13.52 -1.87 -12.99
N GLU A 72 13.91 -1.30 -11.86
CA GLU A 72 13.68 -1.85 -10.53
C GLU A 72 12.18 -2.04 -10.28
N SER A 73 11.39 -0.98 -10.51
CA SER A 73 9.94 -1.00 -10.29
C SER A 73 9.23 -2.06 -11.14
N LEU A 74 9.63 -2.25 -12.39
CA LEU A 74 9.05 -3.27 -13.27
C LEU A 74 9.45 -4.69 -12.85
N ALA A 75 10.69 -4.88 -12.37
CA ALA A 75 11.13 -6.16 -11.83
C ALA A 75 10.38 -6.51 -10.52
N GLU A 76 10.24 -5.54 -9.62
CA GLU A 76 9.48 -5.73 -8.38
C GLU A 76 7.99 -5.97 -8.63
N ARG A 77 7.39 -5.37 -9.65
CA ARG A 77 6.00 -5.63 -10.04
C ARG A 77 5.74 -7.12 -10.29
N GLU A 78 6.60 -7.79 -11.04
CA GLU A 78 6.48 -9.23 -11.34
C GLU A 78 6.68 -10.07 -10.06
N ARG A 79 7.65 -9.70 -9.21
CA ARG A 79 7.91 -10.39 -7.93
C ARG A 79 6.73 -10.26 -6.97
N LEU A 80 6.23 -9.05 -6.80
CA LEU A 80 5.11 -8.78 -5.91
C LEU A 80 3.83 -9.51 -6.34
N TRP A 81 3.56 -9.57 -7.64
CA TRP A 81 2.45 -10.37 -8.14
C TRP A 81 2.66 -11.87 -7.86
N ALA A 82 3.89 -12.38 -8.04
CA ALA A 82 4.17 -13.79 -7.76
C ALA A 82 4.00 -14.18 -6.29
N ILE A 83 4.34 -13.30 -5.34
CA ILE A 83 4.26 -13.58 -3.91
C ILE A 83 2.91 -13.24 -3.28
N ALA A 84 2.05 -12.48 -3.95
CA ALA A 84 0.76 -12.04 -3.44
C ALA A 84 -0.33 -11.98 -4.54
N PRO A 85 -0.59 -13.08 -5.28
CA PRO A 85 -1.45 -13.09 -6.46
C PRO A 85 -2.94 -12.84 -6.15
N HIS A 86 -3.36 -12.95 -4.90
CA HIS A 86 -4.72 -12.63 -4.47
C HIS A 86 -4.98 -11.14 -4.35
N ILE A 87 -4.01 -10.34 -3.87
CA ILE A 87 -4.14 -8.90 -3.69
C ILE A 87 -3.47 -8.07 -4.78
N ILE A 88 -2.69 -8.70 -5.66
CA ILE A 88 -2.03 -8.04 -6.80
C ILE A 88 -2.44 -8.76 -8.08
N HIS A 89 -2.90 -8.02 -9.08
CA HIS A 89 -3.28 -8.60 -10.36
C HIS A 89 -2.92 -7.68 -11.53
N PRO A 90 -2.70 -8.26 -12.72
CA PRO A 90 -2.48 -7.49 -13.94
C PRO A 90 -3.65 -6.59 -14.26
N MET A 91 -3.35 -5.40 -14.77
CA MET A 91 -4.33 -4.46 -15.26
C MET A 91 -3.87 -3.85 -16.58
N ARG A 92 -4.78 -3.70 -17.53
CA ARG A 92 -4.52 -3.06 -18.82
C ARG A 92 -4.92 -1.59 -18.75
N PHE A 93 -4.00 -0.71 -19.14
CA PHE A 93 -4.18 0.74 -19.11
C PHE A 93 -4.35 1.28 -20.51
N VAL A 94 -5.38 2.07 -20.72
CA VAL A 94 -5.65 2.78 -21.94
C VAL A 94 -5.17 4.22 -21.82
N LEU A 95 -4.31 4.63 -22.73
CA LEU A 95 -3.79 6.00 -22.87
C LEU A 95 -4.37 6.58 -24.16
N PRO A 96 -5.45 7.39 -24.10
CA PRO A 96 -6.00 8.08 -25.27
C PRO A 96 -5.01 9.14 -25.74
N TRP A 97 -4.78 9.22 -27.06
CA TRP A 97 -3.94 10.24 -27.64
C TRP A 97 -4.79 11.37 -28.24
N THR A 98 -4.39 12.62 -27.99
CA THR A 98 -4.99 13.82 -28.59
C THR A 98 -3.89 14.77 -29.13
N LYS A 99 -4.27 15.66 -30.05
CA LYS A 99 -3.42 16.77 -30.47
C LYS A 99 -3.12 17.66 -29.25
N GLY A 100 -1.85 18.05 -29.06
CA GLY A 100 -1.40 18.80 -27.88
C GLY A 100 -0.68 17.94 -26.83
N LEU A 101 -0.78 16.60 -26.91
CA LEU A 101 0.08 15.69 -26.19
C LEU A 101 1.40 15.47 -26.96
N ARG A 102 2.29 14.68 -26.35
CA ARG A 102 3.55 14.27 -27.01
C ARG A 102 3.28 13.62 -28.36
N PRO A 103 4.22 13.75 -29.33
CA PRO A 103 4.12 13.08 -30.61
C PRO A 103 3.93 11.56 -30.45
N ARG A 104 3.09 10.97 -31.28
CA ARG A 104 2.76 9.52 -31.21
C ARG A 104 3.99 8.62 -31.24
N TRP A 105 5.00 8.98 -32.06
CA TRP A 105 6.23 8.20 -32.16
C TRP A 105 7.02 8.18 -30.85
N MET A 106 7.05 9.31 -30.13
CA MET A 106 7.72 9.42 -28.82
C MET A 106 7.02 8.58 -27.76
N LEU A 107 5.67 8.62 -27.70
CA LEU A 107 4.90 7.76 -26.81
C LEU A 107 5.12 6.30 -27.13
N ARG A 108 5.14 5.93 -28.41
CA ARG A 108 5.41 4.55 -28.84
C ARG A 108 6.80 4.08 -28.44
N LEU A 109 7.82 4.94 -28.58
CA LEU A 109 9.20 4.63 -28.16
C LEU A 109 9.26 4.47 -26.63
N GLY A 110 8.64 5.38 -25.87
CA GLY A 110 8.60 5.29 -24.41
C GLY A 110 7.90 4.02 -23.93
N LEU A 111 6.78 3.66 -24.51
CA LEU A 111 6.06 2.41 -24.20
C LEU A 111 6.82 1.16 -24.62
N PHE A 112 7.54 1.21 -25.75
CA PHE A 112 8.44 0.12 -26.15
C PHE A 112 9.58 -0.09 -25.14
N LEU A 113 10.24 0.98 -24.72
CA LEU A 113 11.25 0.92 -23.65
C LEU A 113 10.66 0.38 -22.34
N TYR A 114 9.48 0.87 -21.97
CA TYR A 114 8.76 0.41 -20.77
C TYR A 114 8.47 -1.08 -20.79
N ASP A 115 8.08 -1.62 -21.94
CA ASP A 115 7.83 -3.05 -22.13
C ASP A 115 9.10 -3.92 -21.97
N HIS A 116 10.31 -3.38 -22.24
CA HIS A 116 11.54 -4.17 -22.35
C HIS A 116 12.54 -3.95 -21.20
N ILE A 117 12.58 -2.77 -20.60
CA ILE A 117 13.57 -2.41 -19.56
C ILE A 117 13.46 -3.34 -18.33
N GLY A 118 12.25 -3.74 -17.92
CA GLY A 118 12.00 -4.54 -16.72
C GLY A 118 12.12 -6.05 -16.93
N GLY A 119 12.49 -6.53 -18.14
CA GLY A 119 12.55 -7.97 -18.42
C GLY A 119 11.16 -8.62 -18.37
N ARG A 120 10.16 -8.02 -19.00
CA ARG A 120 8.77 -8.50 -19.05
C ARG A 120 8.68 -9.99 -19.38
N ARG A 121 8.00 -10.75 -18.51
CA ARG A 121 7.83 -12.21 -18.69
C ARG A 121 6.38 -12.65 -18.78
N ALA A 122 5.46 -12.01 -18.02
CA ALA A 122 4.09 -12.49 -17.85
C ALA A 122 3.02 -11.54 -18.42
N LEU A 123 3.29 -10.23 -18.55
CA LEU A 123 2.28 -9.27 -18.97
C LEU A 123 2.23 -9.05 -20.48
N PRO A 124 1.02 -8.84 -21.07
CA PRO A 124 0.88 -8.52 -22.49
C PRO A 124 1.61 -7.24 -22.89
N ALA A 125 2.18 -7.23 -24.11
CA ALA A 125 2.84 -6.06 -24.68
C ALA A 125 1.90 -4.88 -24.89
N THR A 126 2.49 -3.70 -25.02
CA THR A 126 1.79 -2.49 -25.47
C THR A 126 1.26 -2.66 -26.89
N GLN A 127 0.02 -2.24 -27.10
CA GLN A 127 -0.67 -2.27 -28.38
C GLN A 127 -1.15 -0.87 -28.74
N ALA A 128 -1.01 -0.48 -30.00
CA ALA A 128 -1.70 0.67 -30.54
C ALA A 128 -3.16 0.27 -30.81
N ILE A 129 -4.10 1.10 -30.38
CA ILE A 129 -5.55 0.84 -30.49
C ILE A 129 -6.26 2.01 -31.16
N ASP A 130 -7.40 1.71 -31.79
CA ASP A 130 -8.37 2.71 -32.23
C ASP A 130 -9.57 2.68 -31.27
N LEU A 131 -9.71 3.70 -30.45
CA LEU A 131 -10.77 3.83 -29.44
C LEU A 131 -12.19 3.88 -30.04
N ARG A 132 -12.33 4.25 -31.33
CA ARG A 132 -13.63 4.19 -32.01
C ARG A 132 -14.15 2.77 -32.21
N ARG A 133 -13.26 1.76 -32.11
CA ARG A 133 -13.57 0.33 -32.29
C ARG A 133 -13.22 -0.51 -31.05
N HIS A 134 -12.44 0.04 -30.12
CA HIS A 134 -12.00 -0.66 -28.93
C HIS A 134 -13.04 -0.52 -27.81
N PRO A 135 -13.35 -1.57 -27.02
CA PRO A 135 -14.32 -1.50 -25.93
C PRO A 135 -14.11 -0.34 -24.95
N ALA A 136 -12.85 -0.02 -24.64
CA ALA A 136 -12.52 1.12 -23.77
C ALA A 136 -12.87 2.49 -24.37
N GLY A 137 -13.19 2.58 -25.64
CA GLY A 137 -13.62 3.83 -26.26
C GLY A 137 -15.07 4.20 -25.99
N VAL A 138 -15.92 3.22 -25.66
CA VAL A 138 -17.37 3.40 -25.46
C VAL A 138 -17.68 4.43 -24.36
N ALA A 139 -16.92 4.42 -23.29
CA ALA A 139 -17.09 5.35 -22.16
C ALA A 139 -16.53 6.76 -22.44
N LEU A 140 -15.74 6.92 -23.48
CA LEU A 140 -15.06 8.18 -23.80
C LEU A 140 -15.88 9.04 -24.77
N LYS A 141 -15.63 10.34 -24.77
CA LYS A 141 -16.20 11.25 -25.79
C LYS A 141 -15.74 10.84 -27.18
N ALA A 142 -16.60 10.94 -28.17
CA ALA A 142 -16.40 10.47 -29.55
C ALA A 142 -15.18 11.09 -30.28
N ARG A 143 -14.62 12.19 -29.76
CA ARG A 143 -13.41 12.83 -30.31
C ARG A 143 -12.12 12.02 -30.16
N PHE A 144 -12.11 11.00 -29.28
CA PHE A 144 -10.90 10.17 -29.05
C PHE A 144 -10.89 9.02 -30.06
N GLY A 145 -9.83 8.92 -30.84
CA GLY A 145 -9.61 7.87 -31.83
C GLY A 145 -8.38 7.04 -31.51
N PRO A 146 -7.16 7.51 -31.81
CA PRO A 146 -5.95 6.75 -31.55
C PRO A 146 -5.61 6.70 -30.07
N GLY A 147 -5.01 5.58 -29.64
CA GLY A 147 -4.52 5.39 -28.27
C GLY A 147 -3.56 4.23 -28.18
N TYR A 148 -3.10 3.97 -26.97
CA TYR A 148 -2.25 2.83 -26.62
C TYR A 148 -2.87 2.06 -25.45
N CYS A 149 -2.69 0.73 -25.45
CA CYS A 149 -3.07 -0.12 -24.35
C CYS A 149 -1.82 -0.84 -23.83
N TYR A 150 -1.40 -0.59 -22.59
CA TYR A 150 -0.21 -1.17 -21.97
C TYR A 150 -0.56 -1.89 -20.66
N SER A 151 0.39 -2.58 -20.04
CA SER A 151 0.16 -3.38 -18.85
C SER A 151 0.90 -2.83 -17.65
N ASP A 152 0.21 -2.83 -16.50
CA ASP A 152 0.77 -2.64 -15.16
C ASP A 152 0.04 -3.54 -14.14
N GLY A 153 0.24 -3.33 -12.84
CA GLY A 153 -0.40 -4.07 -11.78
C GLY A 153 -1.30 -3.20 -10.92
N TRP A 154 -2.41 -3.76 -10.49
CA TRP A 154 -3.25 -3.24 -9.40
C TRP A 154 -2.88 -3.93 -8.09
N VAL A 155 -3.06 -3.26 -6.96
CA VAL A 155 -2.83 -3.80 -5.62
C VAL A 155 -3.86 -3.31 -4.61
N ASP A 156 -4.30 -4.16 -3.69
CA ASP A 156 -4.85 -3.68 -2.43
C ASP A 156 -3.71 -3.27 -1.51
N ASP A 157 -3.46 -1.97 -1.46
CA ASP A 157 -2.32 -1.37 -0.78
C ASP A 157 -2.34 -1.60 0.74
N ALA A 158 -3.49 -1.45 1.38
CA ALA A 158 -3.63 -1.68 2.80
C ALA A 158 -3.46 -3.17 3.16
N ARG A 159 -4.05 -4.07 2.36
CA ARG A 159 -3.87 -5.52 2.53
C ARG A 159 -2.39 -5.92 2.39
N LEU A 160 -1.66 -5.31 1.45
CA LEU A 160 -0.23 -5.55 1.29
C LEU A 160 0.54 -5.26 2.58
N VAL A 161 0.23 -4.17 3.27
CA VAL A 161 0.85 -3.83 4.57
C VAL A 161 0.48 -4.84 5.64
N VAL A 162 -0.81 -5.13 5.79
CA VAL A 162 -1.32 -6.06 6.82
C VAL A 162 -0.73 -7.45 6.64
N LEU A 163 -0.62 -7.96 5.42
CA LEU A 163 -0.06 -9.27 5.14
C LEU A 163 1.45 -9.33 5.39
N ASN A 164 2.20 -8.24 5.14
CA ASN A 164 3.61 -8.16 5.56
C ASN A 164 3.75 -8.21 7.09
N ALA A 165 2.93 -7.45 7.82
CA ALA A 165 2.92 -7.48 9.28
C ALA A 165 2.51 -8.87 9.81
N ARG A 166 1.55 -9.53 9.15
CA ARG A 166 1.10 -10.88 9.53
C ARG A 166 2.20 -11.92 9.33
N ASP A 167 2.86 -11.95 8.17
CA ASP A 167 4.00 -12.86 7.94
C ASP A 167 5.17 -12.57 8.91
N ALA A 168 5.40 -11.30 9.20
CA ALA A 168 6.38 -10.90 10.22
C ALA A 168 6.02 -11.46 11.60
N ALA A 169 4.78 -11.33 12.03
CA ALA A 169 4.31 -11.85 13.32
C ALA A 169 4.31 -13.39 13.36
N ASP A 170 3.99 -14.07 12.26
CA ASP A 170 4.09 -15.54 12.15
C ASP A 170 5.56 -16.00 12.25
N ARG A 171 6.55 -15.10 12.06
CA ARG A 171 7.99 -15.31 12.28
C ARG A 171 8.50 -14.79 13.61
N GLY A 172 7.60 -14.43 14.54
CA GLY A 172 7.93 -14.03 15.89
C GLY A 172 8.15 -12.53 16.11
N VAL A 173 7.80 -11.66 15.16
CA VAL A 173 7.81 -10.21 15.38
C VAL A 173 6.72 -9.84 16.38
N ASP A 174 7.10 -9.06 17.42
CA ASP A 174 6.15 -8.42 18.32
C ASP A 174 5.59 -7.16 17.62
N VAL A 175 4.33 -7.23 17.17
CA VAL A 175 3.65 -6.14 16.46
C VAL A 175 2.72 -5.40 17.43
N ARG A 176 3.05 -4.13 17.71
CA ARG A 176 2.28 -3.27 18.61
C ARG A 176 1.70 -2.08 17.86
N THR A 177 0.43 -2.17 17.52
CA THR A 177 -0.36 -1.05 16.99
C THR A 177 -0.81 -0.13 18.14
N ARG A 178 -1.25 1.09 17.82
CA ARG A 178 -1.68 2.12 18.79
C ARG A 178 -0.68 2.34 19.92
N THR A 179 0.61 2.28 19.54
CA THR A 179 1.75 2.43 20.46
C THR A 179 2.70 3.49 19.90
N THR A 180 2.64 4.68 20.47
CA THR A 180 3.43 5.83 20.02
C THR A 180 4.79 5.83 20.67
N VAL A 181 5.86 5.96 19.89
CA VAL A 181 7.21 6.24 20.39
C VAL A 181 7.30 7.72 20.76
N ILE A 182 7.49 8.01 22.05
CA ILE A 182 7.57 9.39 22.56
C ILE A 182 9.01 9.86 22.78
N ARG A 183 9.94 8.94 23.00
CA ARG A 183 11.36 9.23 23.16
C ARG A 183 12.21 8.04 22.71
N LEU A 184 13.34 8.37 22.10
CA LEU A 184 14.33 7.41 21.64
C LEU A 184 15.72 7.91 22.04
N ALA A 185 16.47 7.17 22.88
CA ALA A 185 17.75 7.59 23.36
C ALA A 185 18.77 6.43 23.37
N ARG A 186 20.03 6.71 23.04
CA ARG A 186 21.13 5.75 23.20
C ARG A 186 21.53 5.66 24.68
N ALA A 187 21.56 4.46 25.20
CA ALA A 187 22.01 4.18 26.59
C ALA A 187 22.62 2.78 26.62
N ASP A 188 23.74 2.64 27.29
CA ASP A 188 24.38 1.35 27.60
C ASP A 188 24.56 0.40 26.39
N GLY A 189 24.93 0.97 25.23
CA GLY A 189 25.16 0.20 23.99
C GLY A 189 23.90 -0.28 23.26
N HIS A 190 22.72 0.22 23.63
CA HIS A 190 21.46 -0.08 22.98
C HIS A 190 20.53 1.15 22.93
N TRP A 191 19.44 1.06 22.18
CA TRP A 191 18.37 2.06 22.18
C TRP A 191 17.41 1.81 23.35
N ARG A 192 17.16 2.87 24.13
CA ARG A 192 16.08 2.97 25.10
C ARG A 192 14.92 3.71 24.43
N ILE A 193 13.81 3.02 24.25
CA ILE A 193 12.65 3.51 23.52
C ILE A 193 11.47 3.62 24.51
N VAL A 194 11.01 4.84 24.74
CA VAL A 194 9.82 5.08 25.57
C VAL A 194 8.59 5.13 24.67
N THR A 195 7.65 4.27 24.96
CA THR A 195 6.38 4.15 24.21
C THR A 195 5.20 4.53 25.09
N ARG A 196 4.11 4.99 24.43
CA ARG A 196 2.83 5.28 25.08
C ARG A 196 1.70 4.58 24.34
N SER A 197 0.86 3.87 25.08
CA SER A 197 -0.34 3.20 24.61
C SER A 197 -1.51 3.46 25.57
N LYS A 198 -2.68 2.87 25.31
CA LYS A 198 -3.81 2.88 26.27
C LYS A 198 -3.44 2.27 27.65
N ARG A 199 -2.41 1.41 27.71
CA ARG A 199 -1.93 0.77 28.96
C ARG A 199 -0.95 1.64 29.74
N GLY A 200 -0.63 2.84 29.26
CA GLY A 200 0.33 3.76 29.85
C GLY A 200 1.66 3.80 29.08
N GLU A 201 2.69 4.27 29.78
CA GLU A 201 4.07 4.35 29.24
C GLU A 201 4.86 3.10 29.60
N GLU A 202 5.64 2.64 28.63
CA GLU A 202 6.55 1.50 28.77
C GLU A 202 7.91 1.86 28.17
N THR A 203 8.97 1.31 28.74
CA THR A 203 10.32 1.40 28.14
C THR A 203 10.72 0.04 27.59
N VAL A 204 11.06 0.01 26.30
CA VAL A 204 11.61 -1.17 25.63
C VAL A 204 13.03 -0.89 25.14
N HIS A 205 13.81 -1.94 24.92
CA HIS A 205 15.21 -1.84 24.54
C HIS A 205 15.48 -2.58 23.22
N ALA A 206 16.35 -2.00 22.36
CA ALA A 206 16.74 -2.62 21.10
C ALA A 206 18.21 -2.33 20.76
N ARG A 207 18.90 -3.29 20.13
CA ARG A 207 20.30 -3.14 19.69
C ARG A 207 20.43 -2.15 18.54
N ALA A 208 19.44 -2.12 17.65
CA ALA A 208 19.33 -1.17 16.55
C ALA A 208 17.89 -0.71 16.39
N ALA A 209 17.69 0.45 15.73
CA ALA A 209 16.37 0.98 15.43
C ALA A 209 16.26 1.36 13.95
N VAL A 210 15.05 1.25 13.41
CA VAL A 210 14.68 1.74 12.07
C VAL A 210 13.59 2.78 12.21
N ASN A 211 13.82 3.95 11.65
CA ASN A 211 12.85 5.00 11.46
C ASN A 211 12.18 4.83 10.10
N ALA A 212 11.01 4.20 10.07
CA ALA A 212 10.18 3.97 8.89
C ALA A 212 8.85 4.75 8.97
N THR A 213 8.84 5.90 9.65
CA THR A 213 7.64 6.69 9.94
C THR A 213 7.12 7.51 8.75
N GLY A 214 7.73 7.35 7.56
CA GLY A 214 7.28 8.00 6.33
C GLY A 214 7.30 9.53 6.44
N PRO A 215 6.15 10.23 6.31
CA PRO A 215 6.12 11.70 6.40
C PRO A 215 6.63 12.26 7.73
N ALA A 216 6.58 11.49 8.82
CA ALA A 216 7.03 11.89 10.15
C ALA A 216 8.51 11.51 10.45
N VAL A 217 9.31 11.19 9.41
CA VAL A 217 10.70 10.75 9.58
C VAL A 217 11.56 11.78 10.32
N LEU A 218 11.37 13.06 10.05
CA LEU A 218 12.10 14.15 10.70
C LEU A 218 11.68 14.32 12.16
N ASP A 219 10.38 14.15 12.47
CA ASP A 219 9.87 14.24 13.84
C ASP A 219 10.48 13.16 14.74
N LEU A 220 10.62 11.94 14.23
CA LEU A 220 11.26 10.88 14.99
C LEU A 220 12.75 11.15 15.18
N LEU A 221 13.45 11.72 14.19
CA LEU A 221 14.85 12.13 14.36
C LEU A 221 15.00 13.20 15.43
N HIS A 222 14.08 14.15 15.53
CA HIS A 222 14.06 15.12 16.63
C HIS A 222 13.87 14.43 18.00
N ARG A 223 12.91 13.48 18.10
CA ARG A 223 12.70 12.69 19.34
C ARG A 223 13.91 11.82 19.72
N ALA A 224 14.73 11.47 18.75
CA ALA A 224 15.96 10.72 18.92
C ALA A 224 17.18 11.61 19.22
N GLU A 225 17.03 12.93 19.31
CA GLU A 225 18.10 13.92 19.44
C GLU A 225 19.17 13.77 18.34
N ARG A 226 18.70 13.48 17.11
CA ARG A 226 19.51 13.29 15.89
C ARG A 226 19.05 14.23 14.78
N PRO A 227 19.27 15.55 14.93
CA PRO A 227 18.88 16.48 13.89
C PRO A 227 19.64 16.20 12.58
N THR A 228 19.01 16.49 11.48
CA THR A 228 19.57 16.34 10.13
C THR A 228 19.33 17.62 9.32
N ASP A 229 20.23 17.90 8.41
CA ASP A 229 20.07 19.00 7.44
C ASP A 229 19.13 18.59 6.26
N ARG A 230 18.53 17.41 6.34
CA ARG A 230 17.63 16.95 5.30
C ARG A 230 16.31 17.68 5.35
N HIS A 231 15.84 17.99 4.16
CA HIS A 231 14.51 18.52 3.93
C HIS A 231 13.65 17.47 3.22
N MET A 232 12.40 17.38 3.66
CA MET A 232 11.40 16.54 3.03
C MET A 232 10.36 17.44 2.38
N ARG A 233 10.08 17.19 1.10
CA ARG A 233 8.94 17.78 0.46
C ARG A 233 7.72 16.90 0.68
N LEU A 234 6.77 17.41 1.40
CA LEU A 234 5.50 16.71 1.66
C LEU A 234 4.51 17.06 0.53
N VAL A 235 4.02 16.04 -0.18
CA VAL A 235 3.11 16.24 -1.32
C VAL A 235 1.83 15.46 -1.08
N ARG A 236 0.71 16.19 -0.94
CA ARG A 236 -0.62 15.61 -0.83
C ARG A 236 -1.12 15.13 -2.18
N GLY A 237 -1.66 13.91 -2.20
CA GLY A 237 -2.33 13.33 -3.36
C GLY A 237 -3.70 12.83 -2.97
N SER A 238 -4.74 13.34 -3.64
CA SER A 238 -6.13 13.07 -3.36
C SER A 238 -6.76 12.18 -4.42
N HIS A 239 -7.72 11.35 -4.00
CA HIS A 239 -8.47 10.44 -4.84
C HIS A 239 -9.96 10.54 -4.52
N ILE A 240 -10.79 10.32 -5.52
CA ILE A 240 -12.24 10.21 -5.37
C ILE A 240 -12.73 8.87 -5.89
N VAL A 241 -13.79 8.36 -5.28
CA VAL A 241 -14.52 7.17 -5.72
C VAL A 241 -15.93 7.60 -6.09
N VAL A 242 -16.33 7.22 -7.29
CA VAL A 242 -17.66 7.52 -7.85
C VAL A 242 -18.34 6.23 -8.30
N PRO A 243 -19.67 6.19 -8.48
CA PRO A 243 -20.35 5.06 -9.12
C PRO A 243 -19.73 4.73 -10.47
N ARG A 244 -19.72 3.46 -10.81
CA ARG A 244 -19.06 2.91 -12.00
C ARG A 244 -19.36 3.72 -13.28
N LEU A 245 -18.31 4.18 -13.96
CA LEU A 245 -18.39 4.99 -15.19
C LEU A 245 -18.31 4.14 -16.47
N PHE A 246 -17.82 2.90 -16.38
CA PHE A 246 -17.63 1.99 -17.53
C PHE A 246 -17.64 0.52 -17.07
N ASP A 247 -18.02 -0.38 -17.98
CA ASP A 247 -18.31 -1.79 -17.68
C ASP A 247 -17.17 -2.77 -18.04
N HIS A 248 -16.06 -2.28 -18.57
CA HIS A 248 -14.91 -3.10 -18.94
C HIS A 248 -13.79 -3.05 -17.86
N GLY A 249 -12.87 -4.02 -17.90
CA GLY A 249 -11.77 -4.13 -16.95
C GLY A 249 -10.53 -3.28 -17.26
N PHE A 250 -10.56 -2.39 -18.27
CA PHE A 250 -9.44 -1.49 -18.55
C PHE A 250 -9.44 -0.31 -17.61
N ALA A 251 -8.26 0.08 -17.14
CA ALA A 251 -8.03 1.37 -16.50
C ALA A 251 -7.63 2.42 -17.54
N TYR A 252 -7.73 3.69 -17.17
CA TYR A 252 -7.29 4.78 -18.03
C TYR A 252 -6.14 5.55 -17.40
N PHE A 253 -5.22 5.97 -18.25
CA PHE A 253 -4.17 6.93 -17.96
C PHE A 253 -4.46 8.21 -18.74
N PHE A 254 -4.84 9.27 -18.06
CA PHE A 254 -5.20 10.54 -18.66
C PHE A 254 -4.16 11.62 -18.37
N GLN A 255 -3.97 12.52 -19.34
CA GLN A 255 -3.12 13.69 -19.20
C GLN A 255 -3.95 14.96 -19.26
N LEU A 256 -3.70 15.91 -18.37
CA LEU A 256 -4.35 17.20 -18.34
C LEU A 256 -3.52 18.25 -19.10
N PRO A 257 -4.13 19.38 -19.55
CA PRO A 257 -3.41 20.43 -20.27
C PRO A 257 -2.26 21.07 -19.47
N ASP A 258 -2.33 21.03 -18.14
CA ASP A 258 -1.28 21.50 -17.23
C ASP A 258 -0.11 20.51 -17.06
N GLY A 259 -0.15 19.38 -17.79
CA GLY A 259 0.88 18.33 -17.76
C GLY A 259 0.72 17.33 -16.64
N ARG A 260 -0.23 17.52 -15.71
CA ARG A 260 -0.54 16.54 -14.67
C ARG A 260 -1.25 15.33 -15.25
N ILE A 261 -1.12 14.21 -14.55
CA ILE A 261 -1.76 12.95 -14.94
C ILE A 261 -2.73 12.50 -13.84
N PHE A 262 -3.77 11.78 -14.24
CA PHE A 262 -4.61 11.05 -13.34
C PHE A 262 -5.06 9.72 -13.96
N PHE A 263 -5.48 8.82 -13.09
CA PHE A 263 -5.99 7.52 -13.49
C PHE A 263 -7.49 7.45 -13.24
N ALA A 264 -8.18 6.63 -14.04
CA ALA A 264 -9.53 6.16 -13.72
C ALA A 264 -9.52 4.64 -13.79
N ILE A 265 -9.79 3.99 -12.66
CA ILE A 265 -9.55 2.57 -12.43
C ILE A 265 -10.86 1.90 -12.02
N PRO A 266 -11.25 0.73 -12.60
CA PRO A 266 -12.34 -0.08 -12.06
C PRO A 266 -12.07 -0.39 -10.59
N TYR A 267 -13.03 -0.13 -9.72
CA TYR A 267 -12.83 -0.25 -8.27
C TYR A 267 -14.00 -0.95 -7.60
N GLU A 268 -13.71 -1.94 -6.77
CA GLU A 268 -14.70 -2.67 -5.96
C GLU A 268 -15.98 -3.07 -6.73
N ARG A 269 -15.84 -3.46 -8.00
CA ARG A 269 -16.85 -3.87 -8.97
C ARG A 269 -17.80 -2.75 -9.41
N ASP A 270 -18.35 -1.97 -8.48
CA ASP A 270 -19.47 -1.05 -8.75
C ASP A 270 -19.04 0.41 -8.78
N PHE A 271 -17.72 0.65 -8.67
CA PHE A 271 -17.17 2.00 -8.57
C PHE A 271 -16.04 2.24 -9.57
N THR A 272 -15.70 3.50 -9.72
CA THR A 272 -14.50 3.97 -10.41
C THR A 272 -13.68 4.82 -9.44
N LEU A 273 -12.42 4.46 -9.25
CA LEU A 273 -11.42 5.25 -8.53
C LEU A 273 -10.76 6.23 -9.49
N ILE A 274 -10.75 7.52 -9.14
CA ILE A 274 -10.15 8.59 -9.92
C ILE A 274 -9.10 9.32 -9.07
N GLY A 275 -7.91 9.45 -9.57
CA GLY A 275 -6.78 10.12 -8.89
C GLY A 275 -5.52 10.08 -9.74
N THR A 276 -4.55 10.92 -9.45
CA THR A 276 -4.34 11.65 -8.19
C THR A 276 -4.05 13.12 -8.45
N THR A 277 -4.13 13.94 -7.39
CA THR A 277 -3.57 15.30 -7.36
C THR A 277 -2.10 15.26 -6.90
N ASP A 278 -1.37 16.36 -7.12
CA ASP A 278 -0.05 16.61 -6.56
C ASP A 278 -0.02 18.07 -6.05
N ARG A 279 -0.15 18.25 -4.73
CA ARG A 279 -0.11 19.56 -4.06
C ARG A 279 0.88 19.52 -2.89
N ASP A 280 1.70 20.55 -2.75
CA ASP A 280 2.52 20.70 -1.55
C ASP A 280 1.62 20.71 -0.31
N HIS A 281 2.11 20.12 0.78
CA HIS A 281 1.38 19.93 2.02
C HIS A 281 2.15 20.56 3.19
N ASP A 282 1.60 21.63 3.73
CA ASP A 282 2.19 22.39 4.85
C ASP A 282 1.42 22.14 6.17
N GLY A 283 0.39 21.27 6.14
CA GLY A 283 -0.45 20.95 7.29
C GLY A 283 0.09 19.82 8.15
N GLY A 284 -0.62 19.55 9.27
CA GLY A 284 -0.36 18.36 10.08
C GLY A 284 -0.61 17.06 9.32
N LEU A 285 -0.04 15.97 9.84
CA LEU A 285 -0.21 14.63 9.25
C LEU A 285 -1.44 13.89 9.77
N ASP A 286 -2.08 14.44 10.80
CA ASP A 286 -3.33 13.92 11.34
C ASP A 286 -4.50 14.38 10.46
N HIS A 287 -5.44 13.48 10.16
CA HIS A 287 -6.67 13.78 9.40
C HIS A 287 -6.45 14.38 8.00
N VAL A 288 -5.49 13.86 7.24
CA VAL A 288 -5.27 14.26 5.84
C VAL A 288 -6.48 13.88 4.99
N ALA A 289 -7.16 14.86 4.41
CA ALA A 289 -8.36 14.68 3.59
C ALA A 289 -8.24 15.39 2.24
N ALA A 290 -9.01 14.95 1.25
CA ALA A 290 -9.16 15.63 -0.02
C ALA A 290 -9.93 16.94 0.18
N SER A 291 -9.42 18.06 -0.36
CA SER A 291 -10.13 19.32 -0.30
C SER A 291 -11.26 19.39 -1.34
N ALA A 292 -12.22 20.31 -1.13
CA ALA A 292 -13.31 20.52 -2.09
C ALA A 292 -12.78 20.90 -3.48
N GLU A 293 -11.70 21.69 -3.56
CA GLU A 293 -11.07 22.09 -4.81
C GLU A 293 -10.39 20.89 -5.50
N GLU A 294 -9.78 19.97 -4.73
CA GLU A 294 -9.18 18.76 -5.30
C GLU A 294 -10.24 17.81 -5.84
N ILE A 295 -11.37 17.68 -5.13
CA ILE A 295 -12.52 16.88 -5.60
C ILE A 295 -13.08 17.46 -6.90
N ALA A 296 -13.34 18.78 -6.93
CA ALA A 296 -13.83 19.46 -8.13
C ALA A 296 -12.85 19.30 -9.31
N TYR A 297 -11.54 19.50 -9.07
CA TYR A 297 -10.49 19.32 -10.08
C TYR A 297 -10.49 17.91 -10.69
N LEU A 298 -10.64 16.86 -9.87
CA LEU A 298 -10.68 15.48 -10.37
C LEU A 298 -11.97 15.20 -11.16
N CYS A 299 -13.11 15.74 -10.73
CA CYS A 299 -14.36 15.66 -11.47
C CYS A 299 -14.25 16.36 -12.83
N GLU A 300 -13.72 17.58 -12.89
CA GLU A 300 -13.49 18.31 -14.13
C GLU A 300 -12.52 17.59 -15.07
N GLY A 301 -11.43 17.03 -14.50
CA GLY A 301 -10.48 16.22 -15.24
C GLY A 301 -11.14 15.03 -15.90
N ALA A 302 -11.95 14.27 -15.17
CA ALA A 302 -12.71 13.13 -15.68
C ALA A 302 -13.70 13.56 -16.76
N ASN A 303 -14.41 14.67 -16.55
CA ASN A 303 -15.41 15.21 -17.50
C ASN A 303 -14.80 15.67 -18.83
N ARG A 304 -13.50 15.88 -18.91
CA ARG A 304 -12.82 16.15 -20.19
C ARG A 304 -12.76 14.92 -21.09
N TYR A 305 -12.74 13.73 -20.51
CA TYR A 305 -12.53 12.47 -21.21
C TYR A 305 -13.80 11.63 -21.32
N PHE A 306 -14.54 11.43 -20.24
CA PHE A 306 -15.73 10.59 -20.23
C PHE A 306 -16.94 11.26 -20.89
N ALA A 307 -17.75 10.44 -21.55
CA ALA A 307 -19.03 10.88 -22.12
C ALA A 307 -20.04 11.21 -21.01
N ARG A 308 -20.08 10.38 -19.95
CA ARG A 308 -20.85 10.65 -18.73
C ARG A 308 -20.11 11.65 -17.86
N SER A 309 -20.77 12.75 -17.53
CA SER A 309 -20.23 13.74 -16.59
C SER A 309 -20.50 13.35 -15.15
N ILE A 310 -19.61 13.75 -14.26
CA ILE A 310 -19.71 13.61 -12.81
C ILE A 310 -19.55 14.96 -12.13
N ALA A 311 -20.18 15.12 -10.97
CA ALA A 311 -20.08 16.28 -10.12
C ALA A 311 -19.56 15.89 -8.73
N PRO A 312 -19.11 16.83 -7.87
CA PRO A 312 -18.73 16.52 -6.50
C PRO A 312 -19.80 15.78 -5.69
N ALA A 313 -21.09 15.99 -6.00
CA ALA A 313 -22.19 15.28 -5.36
C ALA A 313 -22.28 13.77 -5.72
N ASP A 314 -21.61 13.33 -6.79
CA ASP A 314 -21.56 11.92 -7.18
C ASP A 314 -20.43 11.17 -6.44
N VAL A 315 -19.60 11.87 -5.66
CA VAL A 315 -18.47 11.26 -4.94
C VAL A 315 -18.99 10.53 -3.72
N VAL A 316 -18.84 9.21 -3.70
CA VAL A 316 -19.28 8.36 -2.59
C VAL A 316 -18.21 8.19 -1.52
N TRP A 317 -16.95 8.36 -1.88
CA TRP A 317 -15.82 8.35 -0.95
C TRP A 317 -14.64 9.11 -1.54
N SER A 318 -13.86 9.74 -0.66
CA SER A 318 -12.60 10.37 -1.01
C SER A 318 -11.54 10.07 0.05
N TYR A 319 -10.29 10.07 -0.37
CA TYR A 319 -9.16 9.94 0.55
C TYR A 319 -7.96 10.70 0.01
N ALA A 320 -7.07 11.07 0.91
CA ALA A 320 -5.81 11.71 0.57
C ALA A 320 -4.67 11.13 1.40
N GLY A 321 -3.47 11.19 0.85
CA GLY A 321 -2.25 10.80 1.55
C GLY A 321 -1.11 11.75 1.26
N VAL A 322 -0.18 11.86 2.21
CA VAL A 322 1.00 12.71 2.07
C VAL A 322 2.20 11.86 1.67
N ARG A 323 2.77 12.16 0.51
CA ARG A 323 3.99 11.51 0.00
C ARG A 323 5.20 12.20 0.61
N PRO A 324 6.08 11.47 1.33
CA PRO A 324 7.36 12.01 1.79
C PRO A 324 8.38 11.91 0.63
N LEU A 325 8.57 12.98 -0.11
CA LEU A 325 9.56 13.02 -1.18
C LEU A 325 10.87 13.57 -0.64
N VAL A 326 11.99 12.98 -1.05
CA VAL A 326 13.31 13.58 -0.79
C VAL A 326 13.38 14.88 -1.56
N ASP A 327 13.66 15.98 -0.88
CA ASP A 327 13.81 17.26 -1.54
C ASP A 327 15.08 17.26 -2.40
N ASP A 328 14.90 17.36 -3.69
CA ASP A 328 15.96 17.41 -4.72
C ASP A 328 16.09 18.80 -5.34
N GLY A 329 15.43 19.81 -4.76
CA GLY A 329 15.39 21.18 -5.28
C GLY A 329 14.48 21.36 -6.49
N SER A 330 13.64 20.38 -6.83
CA SER A 330 12.71 20.47 -7.97
C SER A 330 11.67 21.57 -7.74
N ALA A 331 11.47 22.46 -8.75
CA ALA A 331 10.52 23.57 -8.64
C ALA A 331 9.06 23.14 -8.49
N ARG A 332 8.71 21.93 -8.97
CA ARG A 332 7.33 21.44 -8.99
C ARG A 332 7.21 20.09 -8.28
N PRO A 333 6.11 19.84 -7.52
CA PRO A 333 5.89 18.59 -6.80
C PRO A 333 5.93 17.33 -7.68
N GLU A 334 5.40 17.44 -8.89
CA GLU A 334 5.35 16.34 -9.85
C GLU A 334 6.71 16.00 -10.48
N ALA A 335 7.71 16.87 -10.38
CA ALA A 335 9.07 16.67 -10.89
C ALA A 335 10.02 16.07 -9.85
N ALA A 336 9.67 16.14 -8.55
CA ALA A 336 10.49 15.59 -7.47
C ALA A 336 10.68 14.08 -7.61
N THR A 337 11.89 13.60 -7.30
CA THR A 337 12.20 12.17 -7.38
C THR A 337 11.30 11.32 -6.52
N ARG A 338 10.90 10.14 -7.02
CA ARG A 338 10.13 9.13 -6.29
C ARG A 338 11.02 8.00 -5.75
N GLY A 339 12.33 8.17 -5.79
CA GLY A 339 13.30 7.27 -5.19
C GLY A 339 13.21 7.27 -3.67
N TYR A 340 14.04 6.46 -3.05
CA TYR A 340 14.24 6.45 -1.59
C TYR A 340 15.70 6.66 -1.27
N ARG A 341 15.95 7.01 -0.01
CA ARG A 341 17.30 7.08 0.57
C ARG A 341 17.29 6.40 1.93
N LEU A 342 18.30 5.58 2.17
CA LEU A 342 18.56 4.93 3.43
C LEU A 342 19.76 5.62 4.08
N GLU A 343 19.60 6.12 5.29
CA GLU A 343 20.68 6.78 6.05
C GLU A 343 20.90 6.06 7.35
N LEU A 344 22.13 5.58 7.55
CA LEU A 344 22.55 4.88 8.73
C LEU A 344 23.37 5.82 9.62
N ASP A 345 22.86 6.09 10.83
CA ASP A 345 23.57 6.78 11.90
C ASP A 345 24.00 5.75 12.95
N GLY A 346 25.29 5.68 13.26
CA GLY A 346 25.88 4.79 14.23
C GLY A 346 27.20 4.25 13.73
N GLY A 347 28.29 4.60 14.43
CA GLY A 347 29.66 4.10 14.20
C GLY A 347 29.97 2.91 15.08
N ALA A 348 31.27 2.47 15.10
CA ALA A 348 31.73 1.40 15.93
C ALA A 348 31.42 1.65 17.43
N GLY A 349 30.62 0.76 18.03
CA GLY A 349 30.21 0.82 19.43
C GLY A 349 28.95 1.65 19.74
N ALA A 350 28.35 2.32 18.77
CA ALA A 350 27.07 3.04 18.95
C ALA A 350 25.90 2.27 18.36
N PRO A 351 24.74 2.16 19.04
CA PRO A 351 23.54 1.54 18.47
C PRO A 351 23.12 2.20 17.17
N ALA A 352 22.91 1.42 16.11
CA ALA A 352 22.55 1.93 14.80
C ALA A 352 21.11 2.47 14.75
N LEU A 353 20.92 3.58 14.02
CA LEU A 353 19.61 4.09 13.61
C LEU A 353 19.60 4.18 12.10
N LEU A 354 18.76 3.41 11.45
CA LEU A 354 18.53 3.49 10.02
C LEU A 354 17.26 4.31 9.74
N SER A 355 17.37 5.40 8.99
CA SER A 355 16.25 6.24 8.61
C SER A 355 15.88 6.03 7.14
N VAL A 356 14.58 5.85 6.87
CA VAL A 356 14.02 5.64 5.54
C VAL A 356 13.37 6.94 5.07
N PHE A 357 13.95 7.56 4.04
CA PHE A 357 13.41 8.76 3.39
C PHE A 357 12.79 8.40 2.05
N GLY A 358 11.51 8.72 1.84
CA GLY A 358 10.80 8.44 0.59
C GLY A 358 10.38 6.98 0.44
N GLY A 359 10.41 6.53 -0.81
CA GLY A 359 10.02 5.17 -1.19
C GLY A 359 8.63 5.07 -1.81
N LYS A 360 8.41 4.00 -2.57
CA LYS A 360 7.16 3.67 -3.26
C LYS A 360 6.66 2.31 -2.82
N ILE A 361 5.34 2.13 -2.86
CA ILE A 361 4.73 0.82 -2.62
C ILE A 361 5.26 -0.25 -3.58
N THR A 362 5.61 0.10 -4.81
CA THR A 362 6.15 -0.84 -5.80
C THR A 362 7.51 -1.41 -5.40
N THR A 363 8.38 -0.62 -4.77
CA THR A 363 9.77 -1.01 -4.48
C THR A 363 10.03 -1.27 -3.00
N TYR A 364 8.97 -1.30 -2.16
CA TYR A 364 9.10 -1.47 -0.71
C TYR A 364 9.88 -2.73 -0.31
N ARG A 365 9.69 -3.84 -1.04
CA ARG A 365 10.35 -5.11 -0.74
C ARG A 365 11.86 -5.02 -0.98
N HIS A 366 12.26 -4.40 -2.10
CA HIS A 366 13.68 -4.18 -2.41
C HIS A 366 14.32 -3.23 -1.41
N LEU A 367 13.65 -2.12 -1.09
CA LEU A 367 14.05 -1.20 -0.03
C LEU A 367 14.25 -1.93 1.31
N ALA A 368 13.32 -2.81 1.69
CA ALA A 368 13.42 -3.57 2.93
C ALA A 368 14.65 -4.48 2.94
N ALA A 369 14.93 -5.17 1.83
CA ALA A 369 16.11 -6.03 1.70
C ALA A 369 17.41 -5.22 1.80
N GLU A 370 17.50 -4.05 1.17
CA GLU A 370 18.63 -3.14 1.29
C GLU A 370 18.80 -2.60 2.72
N ALA A 371 17.71 -2.18 3.35
CA ALA A 371 17.72 -1.69 4.73
C ALA A 371 18.29 -2.73 5.70
N VAL A 372 17.83 -3.99 5.58
CA VAL A 372 18.35 -5.09 6.42
C VAL A 372 19.79 -5.43 6.07
N ASN A 373 20.21 -5.34 4.81
CA ASN A 373 21.62 -5.52 4.43
C ASN A 373 22.54 -4.45 5.04
N LEU A 374 22.10 -3.18 5.12
CA LEU A 374 22.85 -2.11 5.75
C LEU A 374 23.01 -2.34 7.28
N LEU A 375 22.06 -3.02 7.90
CA LEU A 375 22.09 -3.32 9.35
C LEU A 375 22.96 -4.56 9.69
N LYS A 376 23.33 -5.41 8.74
CA LYS A 376 24.14 -6.63 9.00
C LYS A 376 25.42 -6.39 9.81
N PRO A 377 26.23 -5.34 9.55
CA PRO A 377 27.44 -5.08 10.34
C PRO A 377 27.15 -4.77 11.81
N HIS A 378 25.93 -4.31 12.12
CA HIS A 378 25.49 -3.95 13.47
C HIS A 378 24.70 -5.05 14.17
N LEU A 379 24.17 -6.00 13.42
CA LEU A 379 23.30 -7.10 13.88
C LEU A 379 23.80 -8.44 13.32
N PRO A 380 24.81 -9.08 13.97
CA PRO A 380 25.46 -10.31 13.47
C PRO A 380 24.50 -11.51 13.32
N MET A 381 23.33 -11.49 13.98
CA MET A 381 22.30 -12.53 13.83
C MET A 381 21.59 -12.50 12.46
N LEU A 382 21.67 -11.39 11.72
CA LEU A 382 21.03 -11.28 10.39
C LEU A 382 21.76 -12.17 9.38
N GLN A 383 21.22 -13.34 9.13
CA GLN A 383 21.78 -14.32 8.20
C GLN A 383 21.05 -14.32 6.84
N GLY A 384 21.66 -14.98 5.86
CA GLY A 384 21.05 -15.16 4.55
C GLY A 384 21.00 -13.90 3.68
N GLY A 385 20.23 -14.01 2.60
CA GLY A 385 20.06 -12.99 1.55
C GLY A 385 18.61 -12.55 1.36
N ASP A 386 18.29 -12.12 0.15
CA ASP A 386 16.97 -11.64 -0.27
C ASP A 386 15.96 -12.81 -0.42
N TRP A 387 15.46 -13.33 0.70
CA TRP A 387 14.50 -14.42 0.75
C TRP A 387 13.06 -13.97 0.41
N THR A 388 12.74 -12.71 0.66
CA THR A 388 11.40 -12.15 0.48
C THR A 388 10.96 -12.07 -0.98
N ALA A 389 11.91 -12.16 -1.92
CA ALA A 389 11.64 -12.16 -3.36
C ALA A 389 10.84 -13.40 -3.84
N HIS A 390 10.88 -14.48 -3.07
CA HIS A 390 10.29 -15.77 -3.46
C HIS A 390 9.32 -16.33 -2.41
N ALA A 391 9.30 -15.78 -1.20
CA ALA A 391 8.42 -16.24 -0.15
C ALA A 391 7.02 -15.62 -0.29
N PRO A 392 5.96 -16.41 -0.47
CA PRO A 392 4.60 -15.90 -0.55
C PRO A 392 4.22 -15.11 0.71
N LEU A 393 3.43 -14.06 0.53
CA LEU A 393 2.68 -13.47 1.64
C LEU A 393 1.54 -14.40 2.08
N PRO A 394 1.08 -14.32 3.33
CA PRO A 394 -0.04 -15.12 3.80
C PRO A 394 -1.23 -15.08 2.85
N GLY A 395 -1.67 -16.24 2.41
CA GLY A 395 -2.73 -16.36 1.41
C GLY A 395 -2.29 -16.36 -0.05
N GLY A 396 -1.00 -16.06 -0.33
CA GLY A 396 -0.45 -16.00 -1.68
C GLY A 396 0.25 -17.28 -2.16
N ASP A 397 0.13 -18.37 -1.43
CA ASP A 397 0.79 -19.66 -1.66
C ASP A 397 0.11 -20.50 -2.77
N PHE A 398 -0.16 -19.88 -3.90
CA PHE A 398 -0.73 -20.50 -5.09
C PHE A 398 -0.15 -19.84 -6.38
N PRO A 399 -0.31 -20.48 -7.56
CA PRO A 399 0.26 -19.96 -8.80
C PRO A 399 -0.22 -18.53 -9.12
N MET A 400 0.65 -17.70 -9.66
CA MET A 400 0.42 -16.30 -10.04
C MET A 400 -0.90 -16.07 -10.82
N THR A 401 -1.33 -17.04 -11.62
CA THR A 401 -2.58 -17.00 -12.40
C THR A 401 -3.71 -17.84 -11.79
N GLY A 402 -3.51 -18.40 -10.58
CA GLY A 402 -4.41 -19.40 -9.98
C GLY A 402 -5.60 -18.82 -9.19
N LEU A 403 -5.82 -17.50 -9.19
CA LEU A 403 -6.90 -16.88 -8.41
C LEU A 403 -8.29 -17.41 -8.79
N ALA A 404 -8.52 -17.66 -10.08
CA ALA A 404 -9.81 -18.20 -10.56
C ALA A 404 -10.07 -19.62 -10.00
N ASP A 405 -9.05 -20.47 -9.98
CA ASP A 405 -9.15 -21.82 -9.45
C ASP A 405 -9.37 -21.82 -7.92
N LEU A 406 -8.67 -20.94 -7.21
CA LEU A 406 -8.89 -20.72 -5.78
C LEU A 406 -10.33 -20.27 -5.49
N THR A 407 -10.83 -19.30 -6.26
CA THR A 407 -12.21 -18.79 -6.13
C THR A 407 -13.24 -19.89 -6.37
N ALA A 408 -13.06 -20.69 -7.45
CA ALA A 408 -13.91 -21.83 -7.76
C ALA A 408 -13.82 -22.91 -6.66
N GLY A 409 -12.64 -23.12 -6.08
CA GLY A 409 -12.45 -24.01 -4.93
C GLY A 409 -13.26 -23.55 -3.70
N LEU A 410 -13.14 -22.27 -3.33
CA LEU A 410 -13.91 -21.70 -2.23
C LEU A 410 -15.43 -21.77 -2.47
N ALA A 411 -15.90 -21.52 -3.70
CA ALA A 411 -17.32 -21.65 -4.03
C ALA A 411 -17.85 -23.10 -3.86
N ARG A 412 -17.03 -24.10 -4.18
CA ARG A 412 -17.39 -25.53 -3.95
C ARG A 412 -17.38 -25.90 -2.47
N ASP A 413 -16.38 -25.42 -1.72
CA ASP A 413 -16.21 -25.75 -0.31
C ASP A 413 -17.27 -25.06 0.56
N TYR A 414 -17.72 -23.86 0.17
CA TYR A 414 -18.68 -23.02 0.89
C TYR A 414 -19.86 -22.57 -0.02
N PRO A 415 -20.69 -23.49 -0.51
CA PRO A 415 -21.73 -23.20 -1.51
C PRO A 415 -22.87 -22.31 -1.01
N PHE A 416 -22.93 -22.05 0.30
CA PHE A 416 -23.90 -21.17 0.92
C PHE A 416 -23.49 -19.67 0.84
N LEU A 417 -22.25 -19.37 0.45
CA LEU A 417 -21.79 -18.00 0.25
C LEU A 417 -22.20 -17.49 -1.14
N ALA A 418 -22.66 -16.24 -1.21
CA ALA A 418 -22.90 -15.58 -2.48
C ALA A 418 -21.59 -15.43 -3.30
N SER A 419 -21.67 -15.56 -4.61
CA SER A 419 -20.47 -15.49 -5.48
C SER A 419 -19.68 -14.19 -5.30
N ALA A 420 -20.36 -13.07 -5.09
CA ALA A 420 -19.72 -11.78 -4.81
C ALA A 420 -18.89 -11.81 -3.51
N THR A 421 -19.39 -12.49 -2.48
CA THR A 421 -18.68 -12.69 -1.20
C THR A 421 -17.48 -13.60 -1.39
N VAL A 422 -17.63 -14.70 -2.11
CA VAL A 422 -16.52 -15.62 -2.41
C VAL A 422 -15.39 -14.91 -3.15
N ASP A 423 -15.70 -14.11 -4.18
CA ASP A 423 -14.70 -13.36 -4.93
C ASP A 423 -13.98 -12.33 -4.04
N ARG A 424 -14.71 -11.62 -3.17
CA ARG A 424 -14.13 -10.67 -2.23
C ARG A 424 -13.19 -11.37 -1.25
N ILE A 425 -13.62 -12.45 -0.67
CA ILE A 425 -12.85 -13.25 0.29
C ILE A 425 -11.60 -13.84 -0.37
N ALA A 426 -11.74 -14.41 -1.57
CA ALA A 426 -10.61 -14.96 -2.33
C ALA A 426 -9.55 -13.89 -2.60
N ARG A 427 -9.96 -12.66 -2.96
CA ARG A 427 -9.05 -11.53 -3.20
C ARG A 427 -8.46 -10.98 -1.91
N ALA A 428 -9.19 -10.93 -0.81
CA ALA A 428 -8.70 -10.35 0.43
C ALA A 428 -7.75 -11.30 1.21
N TYR A 429 -8.03 -12.60 1.21
CA TYR A 429 -7.40 -13.58 2.10
C TYR A 429 -6.68 -14.71 1.37
N GLY A 430 -6.93 -14.92 0.07
CA GLY A 430 -6.33 -16.02 -0.66
C GLY A 430 -6.62 -17.38 0.00
N THR A 431 -5.62 -18.24 0.15
CA THR A 431 -5.73 -19.53 0.83
C THR A 431 -6.06 -19.42 2.32
N GLN A 432 -5.73 -18.28 2.96
CA GLN A 432 -6.04 -17.99 4.37
C GLN A 432 -7.54 -17.84 4.65
N ALA A 433 -8.37 -17.66 3.61
CA ALA A 433 -9.82 -17.63 3.76
C ALA A 433 -10.36 -18.86 4.52
N ARG A 434 -9.78 -20.04 4.28
CA ARG A 434 -10.18 -21.29 4.93
C ARG A 434 -9.88 -21.34 6.43
N VAL A 435 -8.97 -20.49 6.91
CA VAL A 435 -8.61 -20.45 8.35
C VAL A 435 -9.79 -20.00 9.19
N TRP A 436 -10.50 -18.96 8.77
CA TRP A 436 -11.63 -18.43 9.52
C TRP A 436 -12.99 -18.94 9.03
N LEU A 437 -13.11 -19.36 7.77
CA LEU A 437 -14.30 -20.06 7.30
C LEU A 437 -14.42 -21.46 7.94
N GLY A 438 -13.28 -22.09 8.21
CA GLY A 438 -13.21 -23.37 8.94
C GLY A 438 -14.10 -24.47 8.34
N ALA A 439 -14.79 -25.18 9.21
CA ALA A 439 -15.70 -26.27 8.85
C ALA A 439 -17.17 -25.79 8.67
N ALA A 440 -17.42 -24.51 8.47
CA ALA A 440 -18.76 -23.96 8.31
C ALA A 440 -19.52 -24.64 7.15
N ARG A 441 -20.76 -25.02 7.38
CA ARG A 441 -21.64 -25.66 6.39
C ARG A 441 -22.85 -24.81 6.01
N ASN A 442 -23.06 -23.71 6.70
CA ASN A 442 -24.14 -22.74 6.45
C ASN A 442 -23.73 -21.36 6.99
N ALA A 443 -24.49 -20.33 6.64
CA ALA A 443 -24.19 -18.96 7.03
C ALA A 443 -24.23 -18.73 8.54
N SER A 444 -25.12 -19.40 9.28
CA SER A 444 -25.24 -19.23 10.73
C SER A 444 -24.01 -19.74 11.50
N ALA A 445 -23.23 -20.67 10.94
CA ALA A 445 -21.96 -21.11 11.50
C ALA A 445 -20.86 -20.01 11.48
N LEU A 446 -21.05 -18.93 10.72
CA LEU A 446 -20.14 -17.78 10.67
C LEU A 446 -20.55 -16.65 11.63
N GLY A 447 -21.56 -16.86 12.46
CA GLY A 447 -22.07 -15.89 13.43
C GLY A 447 -22.93 -14.79 12.79
N LEU A 448 -22.91 -13.60 13.40
CA LEU A 448 -23.70 -12.45 12.93
C LEU A 448 -23.28 -12.03 11.50
N ASP A 449 -24.28 -11.67 10.68
CA ASP A 449 -24.05 -10.99 9.40
C ASP A 449 -24.20 -9.46 9.60
N PHE A 450 -23.10 -8.73 9.41
CA PHE A 450 -23.08 -7.27 9.46
C PHE A 450 -23.59 -6.62 8.16
N GLY A 451 -23.77 -7.40 7.09
CA GLY A 451 -24.20 -6.98 5.78
C GLY A 451 -23.18 -7.27 4.68
N HIS A 452 -23.67 -7.45 3.45
CA HIS A 452 -22.84 -7.72 2.26
C HIS A 452 -21.91 -8.93 2.42
N GLY A 453 -22.30 -9.93 3.23
CA GLY A 453 -21.50 -11.12 3.51
C GLY A 453 -20.29 -10.85 4.41
N PHE A 454 -20.30 -9.76 5.17
CA PHE A 454 -19.32 -9.50 6.23
C PHE A 454 -19.83 -10.14 7.53
N THR A 455 -19.18 -11.19 7.96
CA THR A 455 -19.62 -12.01 9.08
C THR A 455 -18.80 -11.82 10.34
N GLU A 456 -19.35 -12.24 11.48
CA GLU A 456 -18.66 -12.21 12.77
C GLU A 456 -17.34 -13.00 12.74
N ALA A 457 -17.32 -14.16 12.06
CA ALA A 457 -16.09 -14.94 11.91
C ALA A 457 -14.98 -14.17 11.19
N GLU A 458 -15.32 -13.42 10.15
CA GLU A 458 -14.36 -12.57 9.44
C GLU A 458 -13.91 -11.40 10.32
N ALA A 459 -14.83 -10.72 11.01
CA ALA A 459 -14.50 -9.63 11.94
C ALA A 459 -13.59 -10.11 13.08
N ALA A 460 -13.87 -11.28 13.67
CA ALA A 460 -13.04 -11.88 14.71
C ALA A 460 -11.63 -12.23 14.19
N HIS A 461 -11.51 -12.71 12.95
CA HIS A 461 -10.21 -12.90 12.30
C HIS A 461 -9.43 -11.58 12.16
N MET A 462 -10.09 -10.50 11.72
CA MET A 462 -9.46 -9.18 11.61
C MET A 462 -8.97 -8.65 12.98
N VAL A 463 -9.73 -8.89 14.07
CA VAL A 463 -9.29 -8.52 15.43
C VAL A 463 -8.10 -9.36 15.88
N THR A 464 -8.22 -10.68 15.79
CA THR A 464 -7.24 -11.60 16.42
C THR A 464 -5.98 -11.78 15.61
N ARG A 465 -6.05 -11.64 14.28
CA ARG A 465 -4.94 -11.91 13.36
C ARG A 465 -4.40 -10.69 12.64
N GLU A 466 -5.21 -9.61 12.55
CA GLU A 466 -4.88 -8.45 11.74
C GLU A 466 -4.91 -7.12 12.52
N TRP A 467 -4.95 -7.17 13.85
CA TRP A 467 -4.89 -6.02 14.78
C TRP A 467 -5.99 -4.96 14.59
N ALA A 468 -7.09 -5.28 13.91
CA ALA A 468 -8.20 -4.34 13.77
C ALA A 468 -8.88 -4.12 15.12
N GLN A 469 -9.12 -2.85 15.48
CA GLN A 469 -9.76 -2.46 16.75
C GLN A 469 -10.96 -1.53 16.56
N THR A 470 -11.17 -1.01 15.34
CA THR A 470 -12.26 -0.10 15.04
C THR A 470 -13.00 -0.55 13.79
N SER A 471 -14.23 -0.07 13.60
CA SER A 471 -14.98 -0.26 12.36
C SER A 471 -14.24 0.33 11.16
N GLU A 472 -13.54 1.45 11.33
CA GLU A 472 -12.71 2.08 10.31
C GLU A 472 -11.55 1.17 9.84
N ASP A 473 -10.86 0.50 10.78
CA ASP A 473 -9.80 -0.46 10.44
C ASP A 473 -10.34 -1.56 9.53
N MET A 474 -11.50 -2.14 9.89
CA MET A 474 -12.12 -3.25 9.17
C MET A 474 -12.67 -2.83 7.82
N LEU A 475 -13.43 -1.73 7.79
CA LEU A 475 -14.21 -1.34 6.63
C LEU A 475 -13.39 -0.61 5.56
N TRP A 476 -12.26 0.02 5.92
CA TRP A 476 -11.47 0.80 4.97
C TRP A 476 -10.06 0.27 4.72
N ARG A 477 -9.43 -0.40 5.72
CA ARG A 477 -8.07 -0.95 5.56
C ARG A 477 -8.02 -2.46 5.39
N ARG A 478 -9.05 -3.21 5.85
CA ARG A 478 -9.10 -4.68 5.67
C ARG A 478 -9.99 -5.12 4.53
N SER A 479 -11.11 -4.39 4.23
CA SER A 479 -12.12 -4.90 3.30
C SER A 479 -12.65 -3.93 2.24
N LYS A 480 -12.71 -2.63 2.44
CA LYS A 480 -13.45 -1.63 1.63
C LYS A 480 -14.99 -1.77 1.71
N LEU A 481 -15.52 -2.55 2.65
CA LEU A 481 -16.97 -2.70 2.85
C LEU A 481 -17.65 -1.42 3.34
N GLY A 482 -16.88 -0.43 3.80
CA GLY A 482 -17.40 0.92 4.08
C GLY A 482 -18.06 1.60 2.86
N LEU A 483 -17.76 1.16 1.63
CA LEU A 483 -18.47 1.60 0.42
C LEU A 483 -19.89 1.04 0.29
N ARG A 484 -20.28 0.05 1.10
CA ARG A 484 -21.50 -0.73 0.93
C ARG A 484 -22.39 -0.78 2.17
N LEU A 485 -21.79 -0.83 3.37
CA LEU A 485 -22.54 -0.91 4.62
C LEU A 485 -23.24 0.41 4.89
N ASP A 486 -24.50 0.31 5.26
CA ASP A 486 -25.26 1.45 5.77
C ASP A 486 -24.93 1.76 7.24
N ARG A 487 -25.46 2.89 7.74
CA ARG A 487 -25.17 3.34 9.11
C ARG A 487 -25.61 2.31 10.16
N ALA A 488 -26.76 1.68 10.01
CA ALA A 488 -27.25 0.70 10.98
C ALA A 488 -26.38 -0.56 11.03
N GLN A 489 -25.82 -0.97 9.87
CA GLN A 489 -24.87 -2.08 9.77
C GLN A 489 -23.54 -1.74 10.43
N VAL A 490 -23.03 -0.52 10.22
CA VAL A 490 -21.82 -0.02 10.90
C VAL A 490 -22.03 0.05 12.41
N ASP A 491 -23.16 0.61 12.90
CA ASP A 491 -23.47 0.71 14.33
C ASP A 491 -23.57 -0.69 14.98
N ARG A 492 -24.03 -1.71 14.24
CA ARG A 492 -24.04 -3.10 14.72
C ARG A 492 -22.63 -3.64 14.89
N LEU A 493 -21.75 -3.37 13.93
CA LEU A 493 -20.34 -3.76 14.01
C LEU A 493 -19.63 -3.05 15.18
N GLU A 494 -19.89 -1.76 15.39
CA GLU A 494 -19.29 -0.99 16.47
C GLU A 494 -19.69 -1.55 17.86
N ARG A 495 -20.97 -1.84 18.08
CA ARG A 495 -21.44 -2.51 19.32
C ARG A 495 -20.76 -3.87 19.52
N TRP A 496 -20.65 -4.66 18.46
CA TRP A 496 -19.97 -5.94 18.52
C TRP A 496 -18.49 -5.80 18.93
N LEU A 497 -17.80 -4.76 18.43
CA LEU A 497 -16.42 -4.46 18.81
C LEU A 497 -16.30 -4.00 20.27
N GLU A 498 -17.17 -3.12 20.74
CA GLU A 498 -17.19 -2.62 22.12
C GLU A 498 -17.35 -3.75 23.17
N GLU A 499 -18.08 -4.79 22.84
CA GLU A 499 -18.26 -5.97 23.71
C GLU A 499 -17.00 -6.86 23.79
N ARG A 500 -16.01 -6.70 22.91
CA ARG A 500 -14.86 -7.61 22.76
C ARG A 500 -13.48 -7.00 22.95
N LEU A 501 -13.37 -5.69 22.94
CA LEU A 501 -12.11 -4.93 23.09
C LEU A 501 -12.09 -4.07 24.34
#